data_fe674330065780a034020c639182a4bd
#
_entry.id   fe674330065780a034020c639182a4bd
#
_cell.length_a   1.000
_cell.length_b   1.000
_cell.length_c   1.000
_cell.angle_alpha   90.00
_cell.angle_beta   90.00
_cell.angle_gamma   90.00
#
_symmetry.space_group_name_H-M   'P 1'
#
loop_
_entity.id
_entity.type
_entity.pdbx_description
1 polymer ?
#
loop_
_entity_poly.entity_id
_entity_poly.type
_entity_poly.pdbx_seq_one_letter_code
_entity_poly.pdbx_strand_id
1 'polypeptide(L)'
;MILISDTADTTRRAQMDLVLARAEAASIPIHAFGYGRSHDPASLWLISNHTSGTYTFVKDWYDLQSCIAGCVGGMMSIALRDMKLHLKIVDGQQFKIRKLSGGPTAILHSGGRDVDVELGELRYGERKEMLIELELDNTDLAGDLTGRTGGKRRTLNATDEFNQRMGLDAYLNGDIPDLVEGMMDRMIDEVPVFEVDGSFYDPSAGRQVTRLAHPVLLTVTLVPPHISRTRSPAPPGSDPDIVRRRMELLTSDMITRALVLVSRKNHQQAQKILVETRRILHTVVQNIGSTLPGAGNVNASSTVGRNRKEILQHTSMRALQAMMADMQLLSESLEDNPEVFAHDQRNFGAQQV
;
A
#
# COMPACT_ATOMS: atom_id res chain seq x y z
N MET A 1 -22.22 14.88 -5.23
CA MET A 1 -22.54 16.34 -5.28
C MET A 1 -21.30 17.08 -5.78
N ILE A 2 -21.46 18.18 -6.56
CA ILE A 2 -20.34 19.01 -6.99
C ILE A 2 -20.45 20.36 -6.23
N LEU A 3 -19.36 20.75 -5.55
CA LEU A 3 -19.22 22.00 -4.81
C LEU A 3 -18.12 22.84 -5.47
N ILE A 4 -18.41 24.08 -5.84
CA ILE A 4 -17.43 25.00 -6.44
C ILE A 4 -17.33 26.23 -5.55
N SER A 5 -16.11 26.63 -5.16
CA SER A 5 -15.86 27.82 -4.36
C SER A 5 -14.63 28.56 -4.86
N ASP A 6 -14.72 29.90 -4.88
CA ASP A 6 -13.65 30.83 -5.24
C ASP A 6 -13.22 31.71 -4.06
N THR A 7 -13.86 31.55 -2.91
CA THR A 7 -13.65 32.40 -1.72
C THR A 7 -13.09 31.62 -0.55
N ALA A 8 -12.34 32.33 0.30
CA ALA A 8 -11.94 31.79 1.60
C ALA A 8 -13.18 31.61 2.48
N ASP A 9 -13.32 30.41 3.04
CA ASP A 9 -14.38 30.16 4.01
C ASP A 9 -14.03 30.83 5.34
N THR A 10 -14.90 31.73 5.79
CA THR A 10 -14.81 32.38 7.10
C THR A 10 -15.58 31.61 8.18
N THR A 11 -16.10 30.44 7.84
CA THR A 11 -16.87 29.58 8.74
C THR A 11 -16.03 29.23 9.97
N ARG A 12 -16.59 29.44 11.15
CA ARG A 12 -15.94 29.08 12.42
C ARG A 12 -15.77 27.56 12.48
N ARG A 13 -14.65 27.08 13.01
CA ARG A 13 -14.36 25.63 13.15
C ARG A 13 -15.51 24.84 13.78
N ALA A 14 -16.22 25.41 14.78
CA ALA A 14 -17.39 24.78 15.40
C ALA A 14 -18.56 24.55 14.42
N GLN A 15 -18.69 25.38 13.39
CA GLN A 15 -19.70 25.20 12.34
C GLN A 15 -19.26 24.16 11.33
N MET A 16 -17.96 24.03 11.06
CA MET A 16 -17.42 23.03 10.16
C MET A 16 -17.72 21.60 10.63
N ASP A 17 -17.53 21.30 11.91
CA ASP A 17 -17.85 19.99 12.49
C ASP A 17 -19.31 19.61 12.28
N LEU A 18 -20.23 20.57 12.41
CA LEU A 18 -21.65 20.35 12.16
C LEU A 18 -21.94 20.10 10.66
N VAL A 19 -21.26 20.82 9.76
CA VAL A 19 -21.38 20.63 8.31
C VAL A 19 -20.89 19.24 7.93
N LEU A 20 -19.74 18.83 8.46
CA LEU A 20 -19.16 17.52 8.21
C LEU A 20 -20.09 16.39 8.69
N ALA A 21 -20.60 16.48 9.91
CA ALA A 21 -21.52 15.48 10.46
C ALA A 21 -22.81 15.36 9.62
N ARG A 22 -23.34 16.46 9.11
CA ARG A 22 -24.51 16.44 8.23
C ARG A 22 -24.19 15.90 6.84
N ALA A 23 -23.03 16.23 6.29
CA ALA A 23 -22.58 15.73 5.00
C ALA A 23 -22.36 14.21 5.03
N GLU A 24 -21.74 13.72 6.11
CA GLU A 24 -21.56 12.29 6.36
C GLU A 24 -22.90 11.55 6.51
N ALA A 25 -23.83 12.12 7.31
CA ALA A 25 -25.16 11.54 7.48
C ALA A 25 -25.98 11.48 6.18
N ALA A 26 -25.70 12.35 5.21
CA ALA A 26 -26.33 12.31 3.90
C ALA A 26 -25.78 11.17 3.02
N SER A 27 -24.60 10.63 3.33
CA SER A 27 -23.93 9.54 2.59
C SER A 27 -23.78 9.86 1.09
N ILE A 28 -23.58 11.15 0.75
CA ILE A 28 -23.43 11.60 -0.63
C ILE A 28 -21.99 12.12 -0.81
N PRO A 29 -21.18 11.52 -1.69
CA PRO A 29 -19.84 12.04 -1.99
C PRO A 29 -19.88 13.48 -2.49
N ILE A 30 -19.04 14.35 -1.93
CA ILE A 30 -18.93 15.75 -2.30
C ILE A 30 -17.59 15.95 -3.02
N HIS A 31 -17.65 16.22 -4.32
CA HIS A 31 -16.48 16.58 -5.12
C HIS A 31 -16.35 18.11 -5.11
N ALA A 32 -15.30 18.62 -4.48
CA ALA A 32 -15.08 20.04 -4.33
C ALA A 32 -14.05 20.57 -5.33
N PHE A 33 -14.34 21.73 -5.90
CA PHE A 33 -13.48 22.45 -6.83
C PHE A 33 -13.15 23.81 -6.23
N GLY A 34 -11.88 24.01 -5.91
CA GLY A 34 -11.38 25.31 -5.46
C GLY A 34 -10.88 26.12 -6.64
N TYR A 35 -11.56 27.22 -6.95
CA TYR A 35 -11.23 28.07 -8.09
C TYR A 35 -10.36 29.24 -7.67
N GLY A 36 -9.28 29.46 -8.45
CA GLY A 36 -8.36 30.57 -8.19
C GLY A 36 -7.54 30.42 -6.88
N ARG A 37 -6.84 31.47 -6.50
CA ARG A 37 -5.94 31.44 -5.33
C ARG A 37 -6.59 31.91 -4.03
N SER A 38 -7.80 32.45 -4.08
CA SER A 38 -8.48 33.08 -2.93
C SER A 38 -9.37 32.11 -2.15
N HIS A 39 -9.62 30.89 -2.65
CA HIS A 39 -10.41 29.90 -1.92
C HIS A 39 -9.63 29.29 -0.73
N ASP A 40 -10.34 28.66 0.20
CA ASP A 40 -9.74 27.88 1.30
C ASP A 40 -9.63 26.40 0.91
N PRO A 41 -8.43 25.91 0.51
CA PRO A 41 -8.23 24.52 0.12
C PRO A 41 -8.44 23.56 1.29
N ALA A 42 -8.13 23.97 2.52
CA ALA A 42 -8.24 23.11 3.69
C ALA A 42 -9.68 22.71 3.99
N SER A 43 -10.60 23.66 3.96
CA SER A 43 -12.02 23.39 4.18
C SER A 43 -12.64 22.56 3.07
N LEU A 44 -12.32 22.86 1.80
CA LEU A 44 -12.84 22.08 0.66
C LEU A 44 -12.31 20.65 0.65
N TRP A 45 -11.02 20.49 0.93
CA TRP A 45 -10.41 19.17 1.05
C TRP A 45 -11.04 18.37 2.20
N LEU A 46 -11.23 18.99 3.37
CA LEU A 46 -11.82 18.34 4.55
C LEU A 46 -13.23 17.81 4.24
N ILE A 47 -14.09 18.64 3.62
CA ILE A 47 -15.44 18.25 3.23
C ILE A 47 -15.39 17.08 2.24
N SER A 48 -14.55 17.16 1.22
CA SER A 48 -14.45 16.12 0.20
C SER A 48 -13.92 14.80 0.79
N ASN A 49 -12.84 14.86 1.55
CA ASN A 49 -12.25 13.67 2.17
C ASN A 49 -13.21 12.99 3.15
N HIS A 50 -13.95 13.76 3.94
CA HIS A 50 -14.91 13.22 4.92
C HIS A 50 -16.10 12.53 4.27
N THR A 51 -16.45 12.93 3.05
CA THR A 51 -17.58 12.37 2.28
C THR A 51 -17.14 11.39 1.18
N SER A 52 -15.90 10.94 1.19
CA SER A 52 -15.32 10.06 0.14
C SER A 52 -15.41 10.66 -1.27
N GLY A 53 -15.39 11.98 -1.36
CA GLY A 53 -15.29 12.72 -2.61
C GLY A 53 -13.84 13.07 -2.95
N THR A 54 -13.67 14.01 -3.88
CA THR A 54 -12.34 14.48 -4.33
C THR A 54 -12.26 16.00 -4.26
N TYR A 55 -11.11 16.53 -3.86
CA TYR A 55 -10.80 17.94 -3.98
C TYR A 55 -9.95 18.17 -5.22
N THR A 56 -10.33 19.17 -6.05
CA THR A 56 -9.61 19.56 -7.27
C THR A 56 -9.36 21.06 -7.26
N PHE A 57 -8.10 21.46 -7.40
CA PHE A 57 -7.75 22.86 -7.62
C PHE A 57 -7.92 23.22 -9.09
N VAL A 58 -8.62 24.34 -9.36
CA VAL A 58 -8.83 24.89 -10.70
C VAL A 58 -8.18 26.26 -10.76
N LYS A 59 -7.11 26.37 -11.54
CA LYS A 59 -6.34 27.61 -11.65
C LYS A 59 -7.10 28.66 -12.45
N ASP A 60 -7.57 28.28 -13.64
CA ASP A 60 -8.16 29.17 -14.62
C ASP A 60 -9.57 28.73 -15.01
N TRP A 61 -10.42 29.67 -15.38
CA TRP A 61 -11.83 29.38 -15.65
C TRP A 61 -12.05 28.41 -16.84
N TYR A 62 -11.17 28.41 -17.82
CA TYR A 62 -11.26 27.50 -18.97
C TYR A 62 -10.92 26.04 -18.58
N ASP A 63 -10.18 25.83 -17.49
CA ASP A 63 -9.89 24.49 -16.97
C ASP A 63 -11.08 23.91 -16.22
N LEU A 64 -11.97 24.77 -15.68
CA LEU A 64 -13.12 24.35 -14.87
C LEU A 64 -14.03 23.37 -15.62
N GLN A 65 -14.28 23.63 -16.91
CA GLN A 65 -15.10 22.75 -17.74
C GLN A 65 -14.48 21.35 -17.85
N SER A 66 -13.17 21.26 -18.10
CA SER A 66 -12.46 19.99 -18.22
C SER A 66 -12.41 19.24 -16.89
N CYS A 67 -12.20 19.96 -15.78
CA CYS A 67 -12.20 19.39 -14.43
C CYS A 67 -13.58 18.82 -14.06
N ILE A 68 -14.65 19.56 -14.32
CA ILE A 68 -16.02 19.09 -14.06
C ILE A 68 -16.36 17.90 -14.96
N ALA A 69 -16.04 17.98 -16.26
CA ALA A 69 -16.28 16.88 -17.19
C ALA A 69 -15.52 15.60 -16.77
N GLY A 70 -14.28 15.75 -16.32
CA GLY A 70 -13.49 14.65 -15.75
C GLY A 70 -14.13 14.05 -14.51
N CYS A 71 -14.63 14.88 -13.58
CA CYS A 71 -15.32 14.43 -12.40
C CYS A 71 -16.62 13.67 -12.74
N VAL A 72 -17.44 14.21 -13.63
CA VAL A 72 -18.68 13.56 -14.08
C VAL A 72 -18.35 12.24 -14.79
N GLY A 73 -17.37 12.23 -15.68
CA GLY A 73 -16.90 11.01 -16.35
C GLY A 73 -16.41 9.97 -15.35
N GLY A 74 -15.66 10.40 -14.31
CA GLY A 74 -15.24 9.55 -13.21
C GLY A 74 -16.40 8.93 -12.43
N MET A 75 -17.45 9.72 -12.13
CA MET A 75 -18.65 9.20 -11.49
C MET A 75 -19.44 8.22 -12.39
N MET A 76 -19.44 8.45 -13.70
CA MET A 76 -20.09 7.54 -14.67
C MET A 76 -19.30 6.25 -14.89
N SER A 77 -18.02 6.22 -14.54
CA SER A 77 -17.14 5.06 -14.74
C SER A 77 -17.09 4.11 -13.53
N ILE A 78 -17.97 4.26 -12.54
CA ILE A 78 -18.00 3.39 -11.37
C ILE A 78 -18.35 1.96 -11.82
N ALA A 79 -17.40 1.05 -11.60
CA ALA A 79 -17.54 -0.36 -11.93
C ALA A 79 -18.13 -1.17 -10.79
N LEU A 80 -17.66 -0.91 -9.55
CA LEU A 80 -18.07 -1.60 -8.33
C LEU A 80 -18.36 -0.58 -7.24
N ARG A 81 -19.35 -0.89 -6.39
CA ARG A 81 -19.69 -0.09 -5.22
C ARG A 81 -19.58 -0.93 -3.96
N ASP A 82 -19.39 -0.26 -2.83
CA ASP A 82 -19.31 -0.89 -1.52
C ASP A 82 -18.30 -2.06 -1.46
N MET A 83 -17.18 -1.89 -2.17
CA MET A 83 -16.13 -2.90 -2.23
C MET A 83 -15.46 -3.04 -0.86
N LYS A 84 -15.49 -4.27 -0.34
CA LYS A 84 -14.79 -4.66 0.88
C LYS A 84 -13.86 -5.83 0.57
N LEU A 85 -12.68 -5.82 1.16
CA LEU A 85 -11.75 -6.93 1.13
C LEU A 85 -11.67 -7.56 2.51
N HIS A 86 -11.70 -8.88 2.53
CA HIS A 86 -11.52 -9.71 3.70
C HIS A 86 -10.21 -10.44 3.58
N LEU A 87 -9.24 -10.08 4.42
CA LEU A 87 -7.94 -10.75 4.48
C LEU A 87 -7.94 -11.67 5.69
N LYS A 88 -7.69 -12.95 5.45
CA LYS A 88 -7.64 -13.95 6.51
C LYS A 88 -6.33 -14.72 6.44
N ILE A 89 -5.61 -14.80 7.56
CA ILE A 89 -4.44 -15.68 7.68
C ILE A 89 -4.91 -17.13 7.62
N VAL A 90 -4.25 -17.93 6.80
CA VAL A 90 -4.57 -19.36 6.67
C VAL A 90 -4.35 -20.08 8.00
N ASP A 91 -5.30 -20.94 8.37
CA ASP A 91 -5.25 -21.66 9.64
C ASP A 91 -3.98 -22.52 9.74
N GLY A 92 -3.36 -22.52 10.92
CA GLY A 92 -2.11 -23.23 11.19
C GLY A 92 -0.84 -22.45 10.84
N GLN A 93 -0.94 -21.25 10.26
CA GLN A 93 0.22 -20.42 9.96
C GLN A 93 0.61 -19.55 11.15
N GLN A 94 1.92 -19.40 11.34
CA GLN A 94 2.53 -18.58 12.39
C GLN A 94 2.73 -17.12 11.93
N PHE A 95 1.73 -16.55 11.24
CA PHE A 95 1.77 -15.17 10.75
C PHE A 95 0.65 -14.36 11.41
N LYS A 96 0.95 -13.09 11.65
CA LYS A 96 -0.02 -12.07 12.05
C LYS A 96 0.07 -10.87 11.13
N ILE A 97 -1.06 -10.26 10.83
CA ILE A 97 -1.11 -8.97 10.16
C ILE A 97 -0.84 -7.91 11.22
N ARG A 98 0.29 -7.24 11.09
CA ARG A 98 0.72 -6.19 12.02
C ARG A 98 0.10 -4.86 11.69
N LYS A 99 0.10 -4.50 10.40
CA LYS A 99 -0.35 -3.20 9.94
C LYS A 99 -0.82 -3.28 8.50
N LEU A 100 -1.83 -2.50 8.19
CA LEU A 100 -2.28 -2.23 6.84
C LEU A 100 -2.14 -0.72 6.59
N SER A 101 -1.60 -0.35 5.43
CA SER A 101 -1.33 1.04 5.06
C SER A 101 -1.71 1.31 3.62
N GLY A 102 -2.13 2.54 3.32
CA GLY A 102 -2.52 2.97 1.97
C GLY A 102 -3.91 2.51 1.54
N GLY A 103 -4.72 2.05 2.48
CA GLY A 103 -6.14 1.78 2.28
C GLY A 103 -7.00 2.81 3.03
N PRO A 104 -8.27 2.97 2.67
CA PRO A 104 -9.19 3.80 3.45
C PRO A 104 -9.42 3.18 4.84
N THR A 105 -10.59 2.87 5.24
CA THR A 105 -10.85 2.32 6.58
C THR A 105 -10.52 0.83 6.64
N ALA A 106 -9.60 0.46 7.53
CA ALA A 106 -9.26 -0.94 7.80
C ALA A 106 -9.58 -1.28 9.26
N ILE A 107 -10.28 -2.37 9.47
CA ILE A 107 -10.64 -2.90 10.80
C ILE A 107 -9.79 -4.14 11.03
N LEU A 108 -8.78 -4.01 11.90
CA LEU A 108 -7.96 -5.13 12.33
C LEU A 108 -8.64 -5.82 13.52
N HIS A 109 -8.97 -7.09 13.37
CA HIS A 109 -9.52 -7.88 14.46
C HIS A 109 -8.46 -8.20 15.52
N SER A 110 -8.89 -8.39 16.76
CA SER A 110 -8.03 -8.49 17.96
C SER A 110 -6.96 -9.58 17.91
N GLY A 111 -7.10 -10.57 17.04
CA GLY A 111 -6.11 -11.64 16.85
C GLY A 111 -5.02 -11.33 15.84
N GLY A 112 -5.14 -10.25 15.05
CA GLY A 112 -4.23 -9.97 13.93
C GLY A 112 -4.29 -11.00 12.80
N ARG A 113 -5.31 -11.87 12.79
CA ARG A 113 -5.48 -12.93 11.78
C ARG A 113 -6.46 -12.57 10.69
N ASP A 114 -7.38 -11.67 10.99
CA ASP A 114 -8.43 -11.23 10.07
C ASP A 114 -8.42 -9.71 9.99
N VAL A 115 -8.54 -9.17 8.78
CA VAL A 115 -8.65 -7.73 8.51
C VAL A 115 -9.74 -7.50 7.47
N ASP A 116 -10.65 -6.61 7.78
CA ASP A 116 -11.64 -6.10 6.85
C ASP A 116 -11.23 -4.71 6.36
N VAL A 117 -11.22 -4.51 5.05
CA VAL A 117 -10.86 -3.25 4.42
C VAL A 117 -12.00 -2.74 3.56
N GLU A 118 -12.48 -1.55 3.86
CA GLU A 118 -13.51 -0.89 3.07
C GLU A 118 -12.87 -0.03 1.98
N LEU A 119 -12.92 -0.48 0.74
CA LEU A 119 -12.37 0.25 -0.42
C LEU A 119 -13.35 1.26 -1.00
N GLY A 120 -14.64 1.10 -0.73
CA GLY A 120 -15.70 1.93 -1.28
C GLY A 120 -15.94 1.68 -2.76
N GLU A 121 -15.87 2.74 -3.58
CA GLU A 121 -16.09 2.65 -5.02
C GLU A 121 -14.82 2.33 -5.78
N LEU A 122 -14.93 1.52 -6.83
CA LEU A 122 -13.88 1.29 -7.83
C LEU A 122 -14.42 1.65 -9.22
N ARG A 123 -13.59 2.35 -9.99
CA ARG A 123 -13.91 2.75 -11.37
C ARG A 123 -13.26 1.80 -12.37
N TYR A 124 -13.77 1.77 -13.59
CA TYR A 124 -13.13 1.02 -14.66
C TYR A 124 -11.71 1.55 -14.91
N GLY A 125 -10.73 0.62 -14.90
CA GLY A 125 -9.31 0.92 -15.06
C GLY A 125 -8.61 1.48 -13.81
N GLU A 126 -9.33 1.72 -12.71
CA GLU A 126 -8.74 2.16 -11.45
C GLU A 126 -7.98 1.00 -10.76
N ARG A 127 -6.82 1.33 -10.23
CA ARG A 127 -5.98 0.42 -9.43
C ARG A 127 -5.79 1.02 -8.04
N LYS A 128 -6.13 0.26 -7.00
CA LYS A 128 -5.85 0.60 -5.61
C LYS A 128 -4.78 -0.33 -5.06
N GLU A 129 -3.79 0.22 -4.40
CA GLU A 129 -2.66 -0.51 -3.84
C GLU A 129 -2.62 -0.31 -2.32
N MET A 130 -2.49 -1.41 -1.59
CA MET A 130 -2.34 -1.39 -0.14
C MET A 130 -1.08 -2.12 0.26
N LEU A 131 -0.43 -1.67 1.32
CA LEU A 131 0.73 -2.32 1.90
C LEU A 131 0.33 -3.07 3.16
N ILE A 132 0.59 -4.36 3.18
CA ILE A 132 0.30 -5.24 4.31
C ILE A 132 1.62 -5.63 4.97
N GLU A 133 1.79 -5.33 6.24
CA GLU A 133 2.93 -5.78 7.04
C GLU A 133 2.54 -7.05 7.79
N LEU A 134 3.30 -8.12 7.53
CA LEU A 134 3.16 -9.39 8.21
C LEU A 134 4.28 -9.55 9.25
N GLU A 135 3.95 -10.16 10.37
CA GLU A 135 4.87 -10.53 11.43
C GLU A 135 4.74 -12.02 11.71
N LEU A 136 5.88 -12.69 11.99
CA LEU A 136 5.90 -14.06 12.46
C LEU A 136 5.45 -14.10 13.92
N ASP A 137 4.46 -14.93 14.22
CA ASP A 137 3.99 -15.17 15.59
C ASP A 137 4.87 -16.20 16.27
N ASN A 138 5.81 -15.71 17.05
CA ASN A 138 6.72 -16.56 17.83
C ASN A 138 6.20 -16.89 19.25
N THR A 139 4.94 -16.60 19.54
CA THR A 139 4.38 -16.78 20.90
C THR A 139 4.41 -18.24 21.35
N ASP A 140 4.19 -19.18 20.42
CA ASP A 140 4.22 -20.62 20.72
C ASP A 140 5.64 -21.14 20.96
N LEU A 141 6.65 -20.53 20.32
CA LEU A 141 8.07 -20.88 20.52
C LEU A 141 8.62 -20.39 21.88
N ALA A 142 8.11 -19.29 22.39
CA ALA A 142 8.52 -18.74 23.70
C ALA A 142 7.93 -19.55 24.87
N GLY A 143 6.77 -20.17 24.69
CA GLY A 143 6.14 -21.06 25.69
C GLY A 143 6.93 -22.35 25.91
N ASP A 144 7.59 -22.86 24.88
CA ASP A 144 8.35 -24.12 24.94
C ASP A 144 9.74 -23.95 25.61
N LEU A 145 10.28 -22.73 25.65
CA LEU A 145 11.57 -22.44 26.32
C LEU A 145 11.47 -22.27 27.85
N THR A 146 10.26 -22.09 28.37
CA THR A 146 10.04 -21.92 29.83
C THR A 146 9.48 -23.18 30.52
N GLY A 147 9.09 -24.20 29.78
CA GLY A 147 8.54 -25.48 30.26
C GLY A 147 9.62 -26.53 30.47
N ARG A 148 10.08 -26.62 31.68
CA ARG A 148 10.98 -27.61 32.26
C ARG A 148 10.46 -29.04 32.15
N THR A 149 11.33 -29.94 31.68
CA THR A 149 11.37 -31.39 31.86
C THR A 149 10.40 -32.30 31.11
N GLY A 150 11.01 -33.16 30.28
CA GLY A 150 10.63 -34.56 30.15
C GLY A 150 9.72 -34.94 29.00
N GLY A 151 10.28 -35.11 27.85
CA GLY A 151 9.66 -35.85 26.76
C GLY A 151 10.14 -35.32 25.42
N LYS A 152 11.03 -36.04 24.77
CA LYS A 152 11.37 -35.79 23.35
C LYS A 152 10.13 -35.91 22.45
N ARG A 153 9.32 -34.88 22.39
CA ARG A 153 8.51 -34.62 21.18
C ARG A 153 9.42 -33.90 20.23
N ARG A 154 9.90 -34.62 19.23
CA ARG A 154 10.42 -34.03 18.00
C ARG A 154 9.32 -33.10 17.56
N THR A 155 9.53 -31.80 17.61
CA THR A 155 8.77 -30.83 16.86
C THR A 155 8.97 -31.20 15.40
N LEU A 156 7.96 -31.80 14.82
CA LEU A 156 7.90 -32.03 13.38
C LEU A 156 7.97 -30.62 12.76
N ASN A 157 8.97 -30.39 11.94
CA ASN A 157 9.00 -29.20 11.10
C ASN A 157 7.75 -29.22 10.23
N ALA A 158 7.23 -28.06 9.83
CA ALA A 158 6.06 -27.97 8.95
C ALA A 158 6.21 -28.83 7.68
N THR A 159 7.44 -29.05 7.24
CA THR A 159 7.83 -29.96 6.17
C THR A 159 7.57 -31.43 6.54
N ASP A 160 7.89 -31.84 7.77
CA ASP A 160 7.67 -33.22 8.25
C ASP A 160 6.17 -33.52 8.43
N GLU A 161 5.41 -32.54 8.88
CA GLU A 161 3.95 -32.65 9.04
C GLU A 161 3.23 -32.71 7.69
N PHE A 162 3.72 -31.96 6.70
CA PHE A 162 3.24 -31.99 5.31
C PHE A 162 3.57 -33.36 4.67
N ASN A 163 4.80 -33.85 4.84
CA ASN A 163 5.23 -35.15 4.30
C ASN A 163 4.42 -36.29 4.89
N GLN A 164 4.12 -36.22 6.19
CA GLN A 164 3.30 -37.20 6.88
C GLN A 164 1.82 -37.16 6.42
N ARG A 165 1.29 -35.95 6.19
CA ARG A 165 -0.08 -35.75 5.67
C ARG A 165 -0.29 -36.23 4.25
N MET A 166 0.75 -36.09 3.40
CA MET A 166 0.72 -36.52 1.99
C MET A 166 1.18 -37.97 1.78
N GLY A 167 1.54 -38.72 2.86
CA GLY A 167 1.98 -40.10 2.78
C GLY A 167 3.33 -40.27 2.07
N LEU A 168 4.13 -39.21 1.97
CA LEU A 168 5.42 -39.22 1.29
C LEU A 168 6.52 -39.96 2.09
N ASP A 169 6.32 -40.22 3.39
CA ASP A 169 7.28 -40.99 4.21
C ASP A 169 7.57 -42.40 3.65
N ALA A 170 6.61 -42.98 2.92
CA ALA A 170 6.78 -44.27 2.27
C ALA A 170 7.69 -44.20 1.01
N TYR A 171 7.83 -43.03 0.40
CA TYR A 171 8.65 -42.82 -0.78
C TYR A 171 10.08 -42.34 -0.47
N LEU A 172 10.28 -41.76 0.71
CA LEU A 172 11.60 -41.25 1.14
C LEU A 172 12.54 -42.35 1.67
N ASN A 173 12.01 -43.54 1.98
CA ASN A 173 12.80 -44.68 2.49
C ASN A 173 13.23 -45.68 1.39
N GLY A 174 12.99 -45.40 0.12
CA GLY A 174 13.41 -46.22 -1.00
C GLY A 174 14.63 -45.61 -1.72
N ASP A 175 15.68 -46.42 -1.89
CA ASP A 175 16.94 -46.07 -2.56
C ASP A 175 16.76 -45.70 -4.05
N ILE A 176 16.37 -44.43 -4.33
CA ILE A 176 16.42 -43.85 -5.69
C ILE A 176 16.98 -42.44 -5.61
N PRO A 177 18.30 -42.23 -5.59
CA PRO A 177 18.94 -40.93 -5.37
C PRO A 177 18.63 -39.88 -6.47
N ASP A 178 18.61 -40.25 -7.73
CA ASP A 178 18.53 -39.33 -8.87
C ASP A 178 17.13 -38.79 -9.15
N LEU A 179 16.06 -39.49 -8.77
CA LEU A 179 14.70 -39.04 -8.96
C LEU A 179 14.24 -38.09 -7.85
N VAL A 180 14.80 -38.28 -6.64
CA VAL A 180 14.50 -37.47 -5.46
C VAL A 180 15.10 -36.07 -5.58
N GLU A 181 16.35 -35.97 -6.13
CA GLU A 181 17.01 -34.67 -6.32
C GLU A 181 16.30 -33.82 -7.39
N GLY A 182 15.80 -34.43 -8.45
CA GLY A 182 14.98 -33.75 -9.46
C GLY A 182 13.54 -33.44 -9.04
N MET A 183 12.99 -34.17 -8.05
CA MET A 183 11.68 -33.88 -7.44
C MET A 183 11.80 -32.84 -6.31
N MET A 184 12.88 -32.86 -5.54
CA MET A 184 13.13 -31.85 -4.51
C MET A 184 13.38 -30.45 -5.10
N ASP A 185 13.98 -30.37 -6.29
CA ASP A 185 14.13 -29.10 -7.02
C ASP A 185 12.77 -28.56 -7.57
N ARG A 186 11.74 -29.42 -7.59
CA ARG A 186 10.36 -29.06 -7.98
C ARG A 186 9.42 -28.85 -6.80
N MET A 187 9.76 -29.31 -5.62
CA MET A 187 9.05 -29.01 -4.37
C MET A 187 9.60 -27.70 -3.77
N ILE A 188 9.41 -26.63 -4.49
CA ILE A 188 9.42 -25.30 -3.90
C ILE A 188 8.26 -25.30 -2.93
N ASP A 189 8.53 -25.38 -1.63
CA ASP A 189 7.51 -25.33 -0.59
C ASP A 189 6.82 -23.96 -0.61
N GLU A 190 5.78 -23.84 -1.40
CA GLU A 190 4.91 -22.69 -1.38
C GLU A 190 3.94 -22.83 -0.20
N VAL A 191 4.21 -22.07 0.83
CA VAL A 191 3.36 -22.04 2.02
C VAL A 191 2.30 -20.96 1.86
N PRO A 192 1.00 -21.30 1.90
CA PRO A 192 -0.05 -20.30 1.88
C PRO A 192 -0.02 -19.49 3.18
N VAL A 193 -0.03 -18.17 3.06
CA VAL A 193 0.07 -17.26 4.21
C VAL A 193 -1.26 -16.64 4.52
N PHE A 194 -1.90 -16.00 3.55
CA PHE A 194 -3.22 -15.43 3.73
C PHE A 194 -4.07 -15.52 2.46
N GLU A 195 -5.37 -15.58 2.68
CA GLU A 195 -6.41 -15.55 1.66
C GLU A 195 -7.02 -14.15 1.60
N VAL A 196 -7.27 -13.66 0.39
CA VAL A 196 -7.99 -12.43 0.13
C VAL A 196 -9.30 -12.78 -0.55
N ASP A 197 -10.39 -12.47 0.11
CA ASP A 197 -11.74 -12.53 -0.43
C ASP A 197 -12.31 -11.11 -0.57
N GLY A 198 -13.43 -10.95 -1.25
CA GLY A 198 -14.04 -9.64 -1.44
C GLY A 198 -15.54 -9.71 -1.62
N SER A 199 -16.21 -8.67 -1.16
CA SER A 199 -17.63 -8.44 -1.36
C SER A 199 -17.86 -7.07 -1.99
N PHE A 200 -18.83 -6.96 -2.88
CA PHE A 200 -19.13 -5.71 -3.58
C PHE A 200 -20.53 -5.72 -4.18
N TYR A 201 -21.03 -4.53 -4.49
CA TYR A 201 -22.23 -4.37 -5.31
C TYR A 201 -21.83 -4.09 -6.76
N ASP A 202 -22.38 -4.88 -7.68
CA ASP A 202 -22.20 -4.71 -9.13
C ASP A 202 -23.38 -3.92 -9.70
N PRO A 203 -23.19 -2.62 -10.07
CA PRO A 203 -24.27 -1.80 -10.61
C PRO A 203 -24.74 -2.27 -11.98
N SER A 204 -23.87 -2.91 -12.76
CA SER A 204 -24.20 -3.38 -14.12
C SER A 204 -25.12 -4.61 -14.09
N ALA A 205 -24.91 -5.51 -13.15
CA ALA A 205 -25.71 -6.70 -12.94
C ALA A 205 -26.84 -6.48 -11.91
N GLY A 206 -26.85 -5.33 -11.21
CA GLY A 206 -27.85 -5.00 -10.18
C GLY A 206 -27.84 -5.96 -8.99
N ARG A 207 -26.69 -6.57 -8.65
CA ARG A 207 -26.60 -7.60 -7.61
C ARG A 207 -25.46 -7.36 -6.64
N GLN A 208 -25.69 -7.84 -5.41
CA GLN A 208 -24.64 -7.94 -4.40
C GLN A 208 -23.86 -9.24 -4.60
N VAL A 209 -22.54 -9.13 -4.63
CA VAL A 209 -21.60 -10.26 -4.59
C VAL A 209 -21.00 -10.30 -3.20
N THR A 210 -21.22 -11.38 -2.48
CA THR A 210 -20.79 -11.53 -1.08
C THR A 210 -19.46 -12.23 -0.95
N ARG A 211 -19.01 -12.89 -2.00
CA ARG A 211 -17.73 -13.60 -2.05
C ARG A 211 -17.19 -13.66 -3.47
N LEU A 212 -15.88 -13.57 -3.62
CA LEU A 212 -15.23 -13.77 -4.92
C LEU A 212 -15.39 -15.23 -5.40
N ALA A 213 -15.58 -15.41 -6.70
CA ALA A 213 -15.63 -16.76 -7.28
C ALA A 213 -14.30 -17.51 -7.06
N HIS A 214 -13.20 -16.79 -7.07
CA HIS A 214 -11.84 -17.30 -6.85
C HIS A 214 -11.11 -16.39 -5.88
N PRO A 215 -11.12 -16.67 -4.56
CA PRO A 215 -10.32 -15.96 -3.59
C PRO A 215 -8.82 -16.05 -3.96
N VAL A 216 -8.09 -14.98 -3.71
CA VAL A 216 -6.66 -14.94 -4.02
C VAL A 216 -5.88 -15.39 -2.80
N LEU A 217 -4.99 -16.36 -3.01
CA LEU A 217 -4.12 -16.90 -1.98
C LEU A 217 -2.71 -16.32 -2.16
N LEU A 218 -2.17 -15.69 -1.14
CA LEU A 218 -0.76 -15.34 -1.10
C LEU A 218 0.04 -16.51 -0.56
N THR A 219 1.05 -16.93 -1.31
CA THR A 219 2.01 -17.96 -0.91
C THR A 219 3.40 -17.36 -0.71
N VAL A 220 4.18 -17.96 0.21
CA VAL A 220 5.59 -17.66 0.43
C VAL A 220 6.41 -18.89 0.14
N THR A 221 7.44 -18.72 -0.66
CA THR A 221 8.38 -19.81 -0.99
C THR A 221 9.43 -19.92 0.11
N LEU A 222 9.51 -21.09 0.73
CA LEU A 222 10.56 -21.42 1.69
C LEU A 222 11.80 -21.93 0.94
N VAL A 223 12.94 -21.27 1.15
CA VAL A 223 14.22 -21.63 0.53
C VAL A 223 15.08 -22.33 1.58
N PRO A 224 15.51 -23.58 1.33
CA PRO A 224 16.39 -24.29 2.25
C PRO A 224 17.70 -23.53 2.53
N PRO A 225 18.22 -23.52 3.77
CA PRO A 225 19.37 -22.69 4.15
C PRO A 225 20.69 -23.09 3.46
N HIS A 226 20.80 -24.30 2.95
CA HIS A 226 22.00 -24.76 2.22
C HIS A 226 22.07 -24.19 0.80
N ILE A 227 20.95 -23.91 0.15
CA ILE A 227 20.91 -23.30 -1.19
C ILE A 227 21.28 -21.82 -1.12
N SER A 228 20.94 -21.14 -0.02
CA SER A 228 21.29 -19.73 0.16
C SER A 228 22.78 -19.47 0.34
N ARG A 229 23.55 -20.45 0.79
CA ARG A 229 24.99 -20.32 1.06
C ARG A 229 25.88 -20.43 -0.20
N THR A 230 25.39 -21.06 -1.25
CA THR A 230 26.22 -21.37 -2.44
C THR A 230 26.01 -20.41 -3.60
N ARG A 231 24.96 -19.57 -3.63
CA ARG A 231 24.62 -18.84 -4.85
C ARG A 231 24.54 -17.31 -4.77
N SER A 232 24.55 -16.70 -3.60
CA SER A 232 24.68 -15.23 -3.53
C SER A 232 25.03 -14.75 -2.14
N PRO A 233 26.07 -13.93 -1.98
CA PRO A 233 26.41 -13.30 -0.70
C PRO A 233 25.48 -12.16 -0.29
N ALA A 234 24.57 -11.74 -1.17
CA ALA A 234 23.63 -10.67 -0.88
C ALA A 234 22.18 -11.23 -0.84
N PRO A 235 21.38 -10.87 0.19
CA PRO A 235 19.97 -11.19 0.19
C PRO A 235 19.32 -10.58 -1.07
N PRO A 236 18.31 -11.25 -1.65
CA PRO A 236 17.59 -10.70 -2.80
C PRO A 236 17.04 -9.33 -2.39
N GLY A 237 17.30 -8.32 -3.24
CA GLY A 237 16.80 -6.96 -3.00
C GLY A 237 15.28 -6.97 -2.91
N SER A 238 14.74 -6.09 -2.08
CA SER A 238 13.29 -5.90 -1.96
C SER A 238 12.65 -5.61 -3.32
N ASP A 239 11.41 -6.05 -3.51
CA ASP A 239 10.66 -5.79 -4.73
C ASP A 239 10.51 -4.26 -4.94
N PRO A 240 10.83 -3.73 -6.14
CA PRO A 240 10.80 -2.30 -6.41
C PRO A 240 9.43 -1.66 -6.22
N ASP A 241 8.33 -2.38 -6.51
CA ASP A 241 6.96 -1.88 -6.32
C ASP A 241 6.61 -1.76 -4.84
N ILE A 242 7.03 -2.73 -4.01
CA ILE A 242 6.85 -2.67 -2.55
C ILE A 242 7.64 -1.49 -1.98
N VAL A 243 8.88 -1.30 -2.43
CA VAL A 243 9.72 -0.18 -2.00
C VAL A 243 9.09 1.16 -2.42
N ARG A 244 8.62 1.26 -3.68
CA ARG A 244 7.92 2.44 -4.19
C ARG A 244 6.71 2.77 -3.30
N ARG A 245 5.81 1.82 -3.10
CA ARG A 245 4.58 2.04 -2.30
C ARG A 245 4.89 2.43 -0.85
N ARG A 246 5.90 1.79 -0.26
CA ARG A 246 6.36 2.15 1.08
C ARG A 246 6.88 3.59 1.16
N MET A 247 7.61 4.04 0.15
CA MET A 247 8.11 5.41 0.08
C MET A 247 7.00 6.43 -0.18
N GLU A 248 6.02 6.11 -1.02
CA GLU A 248 4.82 6.95 -1.22
C GLU A 248 4.11 7.22 0.11
N LEU A 249 3.82 6.17 0.86
CA LEU A 249 3.14 6.26 2.14
C LEU A 249 3.98 7.03 3.19
N LEU A 250 5.29 6.77 3.23
CA LEU A 250 6.20 7.51 4.10
C LEU A 250 6.22 9.00 3.76
N THR A 251 6.32 9.33 2.49
CA THR A 251 6.37 10.73 2.02
C THR A 251 5.06 11.45 2.36
N SER A 252 3.93 10.82 2.14
CA SER A 252 2.60 11.35 2.50
C SER A 252 2.49 11.64 4.01
N ASP A 253 2.91 10.68 4.87
CA ASP A 253 2.91 10.88 6.32
C ASP A 253 3.84 12.02 6.75
N MET A 254 5.04 12.13 6.15
CA MET A 254 5.99 13.20 6.47
C MET A 254 5.48 14.58 6.04
N ILE A 255 4.81 14.69 4.88
CA ILE A 255 4.17 15.94 4.45
C ILE A 255 3.06 16.35 5.44
N THR A 256 2.22 15.41 5.84
CA THR A 256 1.16 15.66 6.82
C THR A 256 1.73 16.13 8.16
N ARG A 257 2.81 15.51 8.63
CA ARG A 257 3.52 15.95 9.85
C ARG A 257 4.13 17.34 9.70
N ALA A 258 4.71 17.64 8.55
CA ALA A 258 5.25 18.97 8.27
C ALA A 258 4.14 20.04 8.31
N LEU A 259 2.97 19.78 7.74
CA LEU A 259 1.80 20.67 7.82
C LEU A 259 1.35 20.93 9.26
N VAL A 260 1.27 19.88 10.08
CA VAL A 260 0.93 20.02 11.51
C VAL A 260 1.98 20.86 12.24
N LEU A 261 3.27 20.73 11.92
CA LEU A 261 4.31 21.56 12.53
C LEU A 261 4.23 23.01 12.08
N VAL A 262 3.93 23.26 10.81
CA VAL A 262 3.74 24.63 10.28
C VAL A 262 2.53 25.29 10.97
N SER A 263 1.43 24.58 11.14
CA SER A 263 0.26 25.09 11.88
C SER A 263 0.58 25.45 13.34
N ARG A 264 1.59 24.79 13.92
CA ARG A 264 2.14 25.09 15.27
C ARG A 264 3.26 26.13 15.25
N LYS A 265 3.51 26.76 14.11
CA LYS A 265 4.59 27.76 13.90
C LYS A 265 6.02 27.20 14.10
N ASN A 266 6.20 25.90 14.01
CA ASN A 266 7.51 25.25 14.11
C ASN A 266 8.10 24.96 12.71
N HIS A 267 8.43 26.01 11.98
CA HIS A 267 8.90 25.94 10.59
C HIS A 267 10.24 25.21 10.46
N GLN A 268 11.16 25.41 11.43
CA GLN A 268 12.47 24.76 11.39
C GLN A 268 12.38 23.23 11.47
N GLN A 269 11.50 22.70 12.31
CA GLN A 269 11.32 21.27 12.43
C GLN A 269 10.58 20.70 11.22
N ALA A 270 9.61 21.43 10.66
CA ALA A 270 8.95 21.04 9.41
C ALA A 270 9.96 20.93 8.27
N GLN A 271 10.84 21.94 8.13
CA GLN A 271 11.89 21.94 7.12
C GLN A 271 12.84 20.74 7.27
N LYS A 272 13.27 20.43 8.49
CA LYS A 272 14.13 19.26 8.74
C LYS A 272 13.48 17.96 8.31
N ILE A 273 12.18 17.79 8.55
CA ILE A 273 11.44 16.58 8.14
C ILE A 273 11.42 16.47 6.62
N LEU A 274 11.12 17.54 5.89
CA LEU A 274 11.08 17.52 4.42
C LEU A 274 12.45 17.20 3.82
N VAL A 275 13.51 17.84 4.31
CA VAL A 275 14.89 17.61 3.85
C VAL A 275 15.34 16.17 4.14
N GLU A 276 15.05 15.64 5.33
CA GLU A 276 15.44 14.27 5.70
C GLU A 276 14.66 13.23 4.89
N THR A 277 13.36 13.46 4.66
CA THR A 277 12.56 12.59 3.78
C THR A 277 13.12 12.54 2.38
N ARG A 278 13.49 13.69 1.80
CA ARG A 278 14.15 13.76 0.50
C ARG A 278 15.46 12.98 0.48
N ARG A 279 16.27 13.08 1.55
CA ARG A 279 17.53 12.34 1.69
C ARG A 279 17.29 10.81 1.70
N ILE A 280 16.27 10.36 2.42
CA ILE A 280 15.88 8.94 2.44
C ILE A 280 15.48 8.49 1.03
N LEU A 281 14.62 9.23 0.34
CA LEU A 281 14.22 8.95 -1.04
C LEU A 281 15.42 8.84 -1.98
N HIS A 282 16.36 9.78 -1.88
CA HIS A 282 17.59 9.78 -2.69
C HIS A 282 18.43 8.52 -2.46
N THR A 283 18.59 8.10 -1.21
CA THR A 283 19.31 6.86 -0.87
C THR A 283 18.61 5.63 -1.44
N VAL A 284 17.28 5.59 -1.38
CA VAL A 284 16.49 4.47 -1.93
C VAL A 284 16.63 4.40 -3.46
N VAL A 285 16.56 5.54 -4.15
CA VAL A 285 16.76 5.61 -5.61
C VAL A 285 18.17 5.12 -6.00
N GLN A 286 19.19 5.52 -5.26
CA GLN A 286 20.56 5.03 -5.49
C GLN A 286 20.67 3.51 -5.30
N ASN A 287 20.06 2.97 -4.26
CA ASN A 287 20.06 1.53 -3.99
C ASN A 287 19.35 0.74 -5.08
N ILE A 288 18.20 1.20 -5.57
CA ILE A 288 17.51 0.56 -6.70
C ILE A 288 18.36 0.67 -7.97
N GLY A 289 18.97 1.82 -8.23
CA GLY A 289 19.85 2.04 -9.37
C GLY A 289 21.09 1.14 -9.38
N SER A 290 21.66 0.86 -8.22
CA SER A 290 22.84 -0.02 -8.09
C SER A 290 22.53 -1.49 -8.32
N THR A 291 21.27 -1.90 -8.20
CA THR A 291 20.81 -3.28 -8.46
C THR A 291 20.44 -3.52 -9.93
N LEU A 292 20.45 -2.48 -10.77
CA LEU A 292 20.28 -2.63 -12.20
C LEU A 292 21.51 -3.34 -12.80
N PRO A 293 21.35 -4.45 -13.52
CA PRO A 293 22.47 -5.07 -14.22
C PRO A 293 23.01 -4.06 -15.24
N GLY A 294 24.23 -3.62 -15.02
CA GLY A 294 24.93 -2.81 -16.02
C GLY A 294 24.91 -3.52 -17.38
N ALA A 295 24.83 -2.76 -18.45
CA ALA A 295 24.66 -3.18 -19.85
C ALA A 295 25.73 -4.16 -20.41
N GLY A 296 26.41 -4.92 -19.56
CA GLY A 296 27.62 -5.70 -19.90
C GLY A 296 27.54 -7.23 -19.86
N ASN A 297 26.42 -7.86 -19.49
CA ASN A 297 26.39 -9.33 -19.42
C ASN A 297 25.11 -9.93 -20.01
N VAL A 298 25.14 -10.14 -21.32
CA VAL A 298 24.08 -10.80 -22.10
C VAL A 298 24.34 -12.31 -22.10
N ASN A 299 23.86 -12.97 -21.05
CA ASN A 299 23.66 -14.43 -21.12
C ASN A 299 22.17 -14.71 -21.33
N ALA A 300 21.84 -15.15 -22.52
CA ALA A 300 20.51 -15.37 -23.06
C ALA A 300 19.85 -16.63 -22.49
N SER A 301 19.25 -16.54 -21.32
CA SER A 301 18.19 -17.48 -20.93
C SER A 301 17.20 -16.79 -20.00
N SER A 302 15.96 -16.66 -20.48
CA SER A 302 14.80 -15.99 -19.90
C SER A 302 14.69 -14.45 -20.09
N THR A 303 14.57 -14.02 -21.34
CA THR A 303 14.42 -12.59 -21.71
C THR A 303 13.12 -11.95 -21.24
N VAL A 304 12.02 -12.69 -21.16
CA VAL A 304 10.69 -12.12 -20.84
C VAL A 304 10.57 -11.70 -19.36
N GLY A 305 11.04 -12.52 -18.43
CA GLY A 305 10.99 -12.18 -17.00
C GLY A 305 11.95 -11.06 -16.62
N ARG A 306 13.09 -10.97 -17.29
CA ARG A 306 14.10 -9.93 -17.11
C ARG A 306 13.57 -8.57 -17.54
N ASN A 307 12.97 -8.48 -18.73
CA ASN A 307 12.38 -7.25 -19.24
C ASN A 307 11.26 -6.72 -18.35
N ARG A 308 10.43 -7.59 -17.79
CA ARG A 308 9.35 -7.16 -16.87
C ARG A 308 9.92 -6.54 -15.59
N LYS A 309 10.92 -7.17 -14.98
CA LYS A 309 11.56 -6.66 -13.77
C LYS A 309 12.27 -5.31 -14.01
N GLU A 310 12.95 -5.16 -15.12
CA GLU A 310 13.59 -3.91 -15.52
C GLU A 310 12.57 -2.80 -15.75
N ILE A 311 11.45 -3.08 -16.41
CA ILE A 311 10.36 -2.10 -16.62
C ILE A 311 9.78 -1.64 -15.28
N LEU A 312 9.53 -2.57 -14.35
CA LEU A 312 9.03 -2.26 -13.01
C LEU A 312 10.03 -1.39 -12.23
N GLN A 313 11.32 -1.72 -12.29
CA GLN A 313 12.38 -0.93 -11.65
C GLN A 313 12.44 0.50 -12.22
N HIS A 314 12.39 0.66 -13.54
CA HIS A 314 12.37 1.98 -14.17
C HIS A 314 11.11 2.78 -13.81
N THR A 315 9.96 2.15 -13.77
CA THR A 315 8.70 2.81 -13.39
C THR A 315 8.76 3.28 -11.93
N SER A 316 9.21 2.41 -11.04
CA SER A 316 9.38 2.73 -9.62
C SER A 316 10.41 3.84 -9.40
N MET A 317 11.53 3.82 -10.13
CA MET A 317 12.52 4.90 -10.07
C MET A 317 11.97 6.25 -10.52
N ARG A 318 11.18 6.29 -11.62
CA ARG A 318 10.55 7.53 -12.08
C ARG A 318 9.58 8.10 -11.05
N ALA A 319 8.76 7.25 -10.43
CA ALA A 319 7.85 7.66 -9.38
C ALA A 319 8.60 8.24 -8.17
N LEU A 320 9.67 7.58 -7.72
CA LEU A 320 10.51 8.07 -6.62
C LEU A 320 11.21 9.40 -6.97
N GLN A 321 11.67 9.57 -8.20
CA GLN A 321 12.27 10.83 -8.67
C GLN A 321 11.24 11.97 -8.71
N ALA A 322 10.01 11.70 -9.14
CA ALA A 322 8.93 12.68 -9.09
C ALA A 322 8.63 13.12 -7.66
N MET A 323 8.51 12.17 -6.73
CA MET A 323 8.33 12.48 -5.31
C MET A 323 9.49 13.32 -4.72
N MET A 324 10.73 13.04 -5.12
CA MET A 324 11.88 13.83 -4.71
C MET A 324 11.79 15.28 -5.21
N ALA A 325 11.33 15.48 -6.46
CA ALA A 325 11.13 16.81 -7.02
C ALA A 325 10.02 17.57 -6.28
N ASP A 326 8.92 16.90 -5.97
CA ASP A 326 7.81 17.49 -5.19
C ASP A 326 8.28 17.87 -3.77
N MET A 327 9.04 17.00 -3.11
CA MET A 327 9.61 17.31 -1.78
C MET A 327 10.56 18.48 -1.82
N GLN A 328 11.33 18.66 -2.90
CA GLN A 328 12.19 19.82 -3.07
C GLN A 328 11.37 21.10 -3.21
N LEU A 329 10.36 21.10 -4.08
CA LEU A 329 9.49 22.25 -4.29
C LEU A 329 8.73 22.64 -3.02
N LEU A 330 8.29 21.66 -2.24
CA LEU A 330 7.65 21.89 -0.94
C LEU A 330 8.64 22.47 0.08
N SER A 331 9.87 22.00 0.10
CA SER A 331 10.93 22.52 0.96
C SER A 331 11.26 23.98 0.63
N GLU A 332 11.40 24.31 -0.66
CA GLU A 332 11.62 25.66 -1.16
C GLU A 332 10.44 26.59 -0.82
N SER A 333 9.21 26.11 -1.05
CA SER A 333 7.98 26.85 -0.71
C SER A 333 7.87 27.18 0.78
N LEU A 334 8.31 26.25 1.65
CA LEU A 334 8.33 26.47 3.09
C LEU A 334 9.38 27.49 3.53
N GLU A 335 10.56 27.53 2.86
CA GLU A 335 11.60 28.50 3.13
C GLU A 335 11.19 29.91 2.70
N ASP A 336 10.60 30.02 1.51
CA ASP A 336 10.20 31.31 0.94
C ASP A 336 9.02 31.93 1.68
N ASN A 337 7.97 31.15 1.90
CA ASN A 337 6.77 31.63 2.59
C ASN A 337 5.96 30.48 3.23
N PRO A 338 6.03 30.33 4.56
CA PRO A 338 5.30 29.28 5.29
C PRO A 338 3.77 29.31 5.13
N GLU A 339 3.20 30.49 4.90
CA GLU A 339 1.75 30.60 4.68
C GLU A 339 1.36 30.05 3.29
N VAL A 340 2.17 30.31 2.27
CA VAL A 340 1.97 29.76 0.93
C VAL A 340 2.13 28.24 0.97
N PHE A 341 3.13 27.74 1.71
CA PHE A 341 3.30 26.29 1.91
C PHE A 341 2.06 25.64 2.52
N ALA A 342 1.44 26.24 3.53
CA ALA A 342 0.24 25.69 4.18
C ALA A 342 -0.96 25.57 3.22
N HIS A 343 -0.98 26.38 2.16
CA HIS A 343 -2.03 26.38 1.13
C HIS A 343 -1.61 25.72 -0.18
N ASP A 344 -0.42 25.11 -0.24
CA ASP A 344 0.04 24.43 -1.46
C ASP A 344 -0.80 23.18 -1.73
N GLN A 345 -1.35 23.10 -2.93
CA GLN A 345 -2.21 21.98 -3.38
C GLN A 345 -1.52 20.62 -3.30
N ARG A 346 -0.16 20.55 -3.40
CA ARG A 346 0.59 19.31 -3.32
C ARG A 346 0.48 18.65 -1.97
N ASN A 347 0.37 19.47 -0.90
CA ASN A 347 0.17 18.96 0.45
C ASN A 347 -1.14 18.19 0.58
N PHE A 348 -2.20 18.66 -0.07
CA PHE A 348 -3.52 18.01 -0.04
C PHE A 348 -3.57 16.81 -0.97
N GLY A 349 -2.92 16.87 -2.13
CA GLY A 349 -2.77 15.72 -3.02
C GLY A 349 -2.04 14.56 -2.36
N ALA A 350 -0.98 14.83 -1.62
CA ALA A 350 -0.23 13.80 -0.88
C ALA A 350 -1.04 13.11 0.22
N GLN A 351 -2.04 13.79 0.79
CA GLN A 351 -2.92 13.20 1.81
C GLN A 351 -4.01 12.27 1.23
N GLN A 352 -4.19 12.26 -0.08
CA GLN A 352 -5.16 11.39 -0.77
C GLN A 352 -4.55 10.03 -1.18
N VAL A 353 -3.27 9.82 -0.97
CA VAL A 353 -2.55 8.57 -1.25
C VAL A 353 -2.80 7.55 -0.15
#